data_329fab962a35bd9898e565f3b93760d9
#
_entry.id   329fab962a35bd9898e565f3b93760d9
#
_cell.length_a   1.000
_cell.length_b   1.000
_cell.length_c   1.000
_cell.angle_alpha   90.00
_cell.angle_beta   90.00
_cell.angle_gamma   90.00
#
_symmetry.space_group_name_H-M   'P 1'
#
loop_
_entity.id
_entity.type
_entity.pdbx_description
1 polymer ?
#
loop_
_entity_poly.entity_id
_entity_poly.type
_entity_poly.pdbx_seq_one_letter_code
_entity_poly.pdbx_strand_id
1 'polypeptide(L)'
;IGLNNCPSHTEIKLNESGAYIIEIACRLGGDYITSDLVPLSTGIDMLRNLVNCSLGLPVDVLRKHEKCSAVQFLNPLNYQRCVDFLSSSRSSAVFRSEIRPYSEKKIKNSLDRLGYIILQTDSMEELESILRTIK
;
A
#
# COMPACT_ATOMS: atom_id res chain seq x y z
N ILE A 1 -16.17 9.31 19.23
CA ILE A 1 -16.95 8.91 18.05
C ILE A 1 -17.60 7.54 18.18
N GLY A 2 -17.41 6.85 19.30
CA GLY A 2 -18.10 5.59 19.61
C GLY A 2 -17.63 4.36 18.80
N LEU A 3 -16.50 4.40 18.11
CA LEU A 3 -15.92 3.22 17.48
C LEU A 3 -15.45 2.26 18.57
N ASN A 4 -15.96 1.03 18.53
CA ASN A 4 -15.59 0.01 19.49
C ASN A 4 -15.55 -1.36 18.79
N ASN A 5 -14.56 -2.15 19.12
CA ASN A 5 -14.38 -3.52 18.62
C ASN A 5 -14.50 -3.64 17.09
N CYS A 6 -13.84 -2.75 16.36
CA CYS A 6 -13.85 -2.69 14.91
C CYS A 6 -12.50 -2.17 14.39
N PRO A 7 -12.09 -2.53 13.16
CA PRO A 7 -10.96 -1.90 12.51
C PRO A 7 -11.28 -0.44 12.17
N SER A 8 -10.25 0.38 12.05
CA SER A 8 -10.40 1.73 11.52
C SER A 8 -9.29 2.05 10.52
N HIS A 9 -9.64 2.84 9.53
CA HIS A 9 -8.71 3.51 8.64
C HIS A 9 -8.80 5.01 8.90
N THR A 10 -7.68 5.61 9.33
CA THR A 10 -7.64 7.01 9.71
C THR A 10 -6.66 7.76 8.82
N GLU A 11 -7.14 8.75 8.09
CA GLU A 11 -6.30 9.66 7.32
C GLU A 11 -5.93 10.86 8.19
N ILE A 12 -4.63 11.15 8.24
CA ILE A 12 -4.09 12.27 9.03
C ILE A 12 -3.19 13.14 8.17
N LYS A 13 -3.16 14.42 8.48
CA LYS A 13 -2.18 15.36 7.96
C LYS A 13 -1.24 15.78 9.08
N LEU A 14 0.06 15.64 8.86
CA LEU A 14 1.11 16.08 9.78
C LEU A 14 1.69 17.40 9.32
N ASN A 15 1.92 18.32 10.25
CA ASN A 15 2.72 19.54 10.05
C ASN A 15 3.46 19.88 11.34
N GLU A 16 4.17 21.00 11.37
CA GLU A 16 4.94 21.47 12.55
C GLU A 16 4.08 21.68 13.79
N SER A 17 2.79 21.96 13.64
CA SER A 17 1.84 22.20 14.73
C SER A 17 1.19 20.92 15.26
N GLY A 18 1.37 19.75 14.59
CA GLY A 18 0.84 18.47 15.07
C GLY A 18 0.16 17.61 14.00
N ALA A 19 -0.64 16.66 14.47
CA ALA A 19 -1.39 15.71 13.65
C ALA A 19 -2.88 16.11 13.59
N TYR A 20 -3.41 16.21 12.38
CA TYR A 20 -4.81 16.58 12.12
C TYR A 20 -5.52 15.44 11.43
N ILE A 21 -6.66 15.02 11.97
CA ILE A 21 -7.50 13.99 11.38
C ILE A 21 -8.25 14.58 10.19
N ILE A 22 -8.15 13.93 9.04
CA ILE A 22 -8.88 14.27 7.82
C ILE A 22 -10.13 13.41 7.71
N GLU A 23 -9.99 12.09 7.87
CA GLU A 23 -11.10 11.14 7.78
C GLU A 23 -10.85 9.97 8.73
N ILE A 24 -11.94 9.45 9.32
CA ILE A 24 -11.93 8.17 10.03
C ILE A 24 -13.06 7.31 9.45
N ALA A 25 -12.70 6.13 8.96
CA ALA A 25 -13.66 5.14 8.49
C ALA A 25 -13.59 3.88 9.36
N CYS A 26 -14.74 3.35 9.75
CA CYS A 26 -14.88 2.09 10.50
C CYS A 26 -14.72 0.89 9.55
N ARG A 27 -13.60 0.79 8.91
CA ARG A 27 -13.21 -0.25 7.95
C ARG A 27 -11.70 -0.30 7.77
N LEU A 28 -11.22 -1.35 7.13
CA LEU A 28 -9.82 -1.45 6.69
C LEU A 28 -9.54 -0.49 5.51
N GLY A 29 -8.28 -0.11 5.34
CA GLY A 29 -7.79 0.68 4.22
C GLY A 29 -7.83 -0.10 2.90
N GLY A 30 -8.16 0.60 1.81
CA GLY A 30 -8.13 0.07 0.44
C GLY A 30 -6.75 0.16 -0.20
N ASP A 31 -6.72 0.08 -1.55
CA ASP A 31 -5.52 0.32 -2.38
C ASP A 31 -4.28 -0.48 -1.92
N TYR A 32 -4.48 -1.74 -1.55
CA TYR A 32 -3.45 -2.67 -1.03
C TYR A 32 -2.85 -2.28 0.34
N ILE A 33 -3.31 -1.20 0.98
CA ILE A 33 -2.78 -0.77 2.29
C ILE A 33 -2.88 -1.92 3.29
N THR A 34 -4.08 -2.44 3.48
CA THR A 34 -4.34 -3.45 4.52
C THR A 34 -3.93 -4.85 4.10
N SER A 35 -4.18 -5.21 2.83
CA SER A 35 -3.92 -6.57 2.33
C SER A 35 -2.44 -6.86 2.10
N ASP A 36 -1.65 -5.82 1.79
CA ASP A 36 -0.28 -5.99 1.34
C ASP A 36 0.71 -5.08 2.09
N LEU A 37 0.51 -3.75 2.08
CA LEU A 37 1.54 -2.83 2.57
C LEU A 37 1.77 -2.97 4.08
N VAL A 38 0.73 -3.08 4.88
CA VAL A 38 0.88 -3.28 6.34
C VAL A 38 1.53 -4.62 6.65
N PRO A 39 1.08 -5.79 6.12
CA PRO A 39 1.78 -7.05 6.32
C PRO A 39 3.23 -7.03 5.86
N LEU A 40 3.52 -6.45 4.70
CA LEU A 40 4.87 -6.37 4.14
C LEU A 40 5.80 -5.50 4.98
N SER A 41 5.31 -4.42 5.58
CA SER A 41 6.14 -3.53 6.37
C SER A 41 6.26 -3.94 7.84
N THR A 42 5.27 -4.62 8.41
CA THR A 42 5.19 -4.89 9.86
C THR A 42 5.07 -6.37 10.24
N GLY A 43 4.65 -7.23 9.30
CA GLY A 43 4.30 -8.63 9.58
C GLY A 43 2.94 -8.81 10.24
N ILE A 44 2.12 -7.76 10.36
CA ILE A 44 0.80 -7.82 10.97
C ILE A 44 -0.24 -8.19 9.90
N ASP A 45 -0.91 -9.30 10.08
CA ASP A 45 -2.02 -9.74 9.21
C ASP A 45 -3.32 -9.03 9.62
N MET A 46 -3.60 -7.89 9.00
CA MET A 46 -4.77 -7.10 9.30
C MET A 46 -6.09 -7.77 8.89
N LEU A 47 -6.08 -8.59 7.83
CA LEU A 47 -7.28 -9.31 7.39
C LEU A 47 -7.66 -10.40 8.40
N ARG A 48 -6.68 -11.16 8.88
CA ARG A 48 -6.88 -12.13 9.95
C ARG A 48 -7.38 -11.45 11.23
N ASN A 49 -6.79 -10.33 11.59
CA ASN A 49 -7.22 -9.54 12.74
C ASN A 49 -8.65 -9.02 12.61
N LEU A 50 -9.09 -8.62 11.41
CA LEU A 50 -10.49 -8.28 11.17
C LEU A 50 -11.43 -9.45 11.45
N VAL A 51 -11.10 -10.64 10.95
CA VAL A 51 -11.89 -11.87 11.21
C VAL A 51 -11.91 -12.19 12.69
N ASN A 52 -10.77 -12.18 13.36
CA ASN A 52 -10.67 -12.42 14.80
C ASN A 52 -11.52 -11.42 15.60
N CYS A 53 -11.40 -10.13 15.30
CA CYS A 53 -12.18 -9.07 15.91
C CYS A 53 -13.70 -9.31 15.76
N SER A 54 -14.14 -9.69 14.56
CA SER A 54 -15.55 -9.96 14.25
C SER A 54 -16.10 -11.18 14.99
N LEU A 55 -15.24 -12.13 15.31
CA LEU A 55 -15.58 -13.35 16.07
C LEU A 55 -15.38 -13.19 17.59
N GLY A 56 -14.95 -12.04 18.07
CA GLY A 56 -14.61 -11.81 19.48
C GLY A 56 -13.35 -12.56 19.93
N LEU A 57 -12.48 -12.95 18.98
CA LEU A 57 -11.21 -13.63 19.25
C LEU A 57 -10.09 -12.60 19.48
N PRO A 58 -9.00 -13.00 20.17
CA PRO A 58 -7.83 -12.13 20.35
C PRO A 58 -7.24 -11.68 19.01
N VAL A 59 -6.84 -10.40 18.93
CA VAL A 59 -6.13 -9.83 17.79
C VAL A 59 -4.63 -9.77 18.08
N ASP A 60 -3.80 -10.01 17.05
CA ASP A 60 -2.34 -9.91 17.10
C ASP A 60 -1.89 -8.68 16.30
N VAL A 61 -1.53 -7.63 17.02
CA VAL A 61 -1.06 -6.35 16.43
C VAL A 61 0.43 -6.10 16.74
N LEU A 62 1.15 -7.13 17.20
CA LEU A 62 2.58 -6.99 17.47
C LEU A 62 3.36 -6.99 16.16
N ARG A 63 4.23 -5.98 16.00
CA ARG A 63 5.14 -5.90 14.86
C ARG A 63 6.14 -7.06 14.91
N LYS A 64 6.29 -7.78 13.80
CA LYS A 64 7.17 -8.94 13.65
C LYS A 64 8.49 -8.61 12.96
N HIS A 65 8.48 -7.56 12.13
CA HIS A 65 9.66 -7.01 11.46
C HIS A 65 9.42 -5.54 11.12
N GLU A 66 10.47 -4.88 10.64
CA GLU A 66 10.44 -3.51 10.16
C GLU A 66 11.04 -3.46 8.76
N LYS A 67 10.19 -3.30 7.75
CA LYS A 67 10.56 -3.17 6.34
C LYS A 67 9.84 -1.99 5.71
N CYS A 68 10.26 -1.62 4.51
CA CYS A 68 9.60 -0.57 3.73
C CYS A 68 8.76 -1.20 2.63
N SER A 69 7.55 -0.70 2.41
CA SER A 69 6.67 -1.17 1.35
C SER A 69 5.97 -0.01 0.66
N ALA A 70 5.71 -0.16 -0.63
CA ALA A 70 4.97 0.82 -1.41
C ALA A 70 4.17 0.16 -2.52
N VAL A 71 3.14 0.85 -2.98
CA VAL A 71 2.44 0.52 -4.23
C VAL A 71 2.64 1.67 -5.22
N GLN A 72 3.08 1.34 -6.43
CA GLN A 72 3.09 2.25 -7.58
C GLN A 72 1.98 1.84 -8.52
N PHE A 73 0.99 2.71 -8.69
CA PHE A 73 -0.05 2.49 -9.70
C PHE A 73 0.42 2.96 -11.07
N LEU A 74 0.08 2.18 -12.10
CA LEU A 74 0.42 2.49 -13.48
C LEU A 74 -0.63 3.41 -14.10
N ASN A 75 -0.13 4.41 -14.80
CA ASN A 75 -0.89 5.35 -15.60
C ASN A 75 -0.16 5.59 -16.93
N PRO A 76 -0.75 6.28 -17.92
CA PRO A 76 -0.10 6.49 -19.22
C PRO A 76 1.28 7.17 -19.15
N LEU A 77 1.55 7.98 -18.12
CA LEU A 77 2.81 8.74 -18.00
C LEU A 77 3.97 7.89 -17.48
N ASN A 78 3.70 6.87 -16.67
CA ASN A 78 4.73 6.04 -16.06
C ASN A 78 4.74 4.60 -16.57
N TYR A 79 3.80 4.22 -17.43
CA TYR A 79 3.60 2.84 -17.88
C TYR A 79 4.89 2.19 -18.40
N GLN A 80 5.57 2.82 -19.37
CA GLN A 80 6.75 2.26 -19.97
C GLN A 80 7.89 2.09 -18.95
N ARG A 81 8.11 3.08 -18.10
CA ARG A 81 9.12 3.01 -17.03
C ARG A 81 8.86 1.87 -16.05
N CYS A 82 7.60 1.61 -15.73
CA CYS A 82 7.21 0.48 -14.88
C CYS A 82 7.47 -0.86 -15.56
N VAL A 83 7.17 -0.99 -16.86
CA VAL A 83 7.43 -2.21 -17.65
C VAL A 83 8.94 -2.47 -17.75
N ASP A 84 9.72 -1.45 -18.07
CA ASP A 84 11.20 -1.56 -18.17
C ASP A 84 11.81 -1.95 -16.82
N PHE A 85 11.31 -1.37 -15.72
CA PHE A 85 11.74 -1.71 -14.37
C PHE A 85 11.50 -3.19 -14.04
N LEU A 86 10.35 -3.75 -14.39
CA LEU A 86 10.04 -5.17 -14.14
C LEU A 86 10.98 -6.13 -14.89
N SER A 87 11.57 -5.68 -15.99
CA SER A 87 12.57 -6.43 -16.76
C SER A 87 14.01 -6.21 -16.28
N SER A 88 14.22 -5.33 -15.30
CA SER A 88 15.54 -4.98 -14.77
C SER A 88 16.00 -5.92 -13.63
N SER A 89 17.29 -5.88 -13.31
CA SER A 89 17.86 -6.59 -12.15
C SER A 89 17.32 -6.11 -10.80
N ARG A 90 16.74 -4.90 -10.73
CA ARG A 90 16.12 -4.32 -9.52
C ARG A 90 14.71 -4.85 -9.26
N SER A 91 14.18 -5.69 -10.13
CA SER A 91 12.86 -6.33 -9.95
C SER A 91 12.78 -7.26 -8.73
N SER A 92 13.92 -7.61 -8.11
CA SER A 92 13.97 -8.38 -6.84
C SER A 92 13.21 -7.70 -5.68
N ALA A 93 13.04 -6.38 -5.72
CA ALA A 93 12.22 -5.64 -4.76
C ALA A 93 10.71 -5.77 -5.02
N VAL A 94 10.30 -6.37 -6.14
CA VAL A 94 8.89 -6.53 -6.50
C VAL A 94 8.29 -7.70 -5.76
N PHE A 95 7.36 -7.43 -4.87
CA PHE A 95 6.56 -8.45 -4.21
C PHE A 95 5.48 -9.01 -5.13
N ARG A 96 4.74 -8.10 -5.81
CA ARG A 96 3.66 -8.45 -6.73
C ARG A 96 3.43 -7.34 -7.74
N SER A 97 3.03 -7.72 -8.95
CA SER A 97 2.64 -6.74 -9.98
C SER A 97 1.51 -7.29 -10.86
N GLU A 98 0.76 -6.37 -11.43
CA GLU A 98 -0.21 -6.62 -12.49
C GLU A 98 -0.06 -5.52 -13.54
N ILE A 99 0.10 -5.91 -14.80
CA ILE A 99 0.19 -4.99 -15.93
C ILE A 99 -1.00 -5.28 -16.85
N ARG A 100 -1.81 -4.26 -17.10
CA ARG A 100 -2.90 -4.29 -18.07
C ARG A 100 -2.43 -3.73 -19.40
N PRO A 101 -3.11 -4.04 -20.50
CA PRO A 101 -2.80 -3.44 -21.79
C PRO A 101 -2.75 -1.92 -21.74
N TYR A 102 -1.76 -1.32 -22.42
CA TYR A 102 -1.63 0.14 -22.47
C TYR A 102 -2.89 0.79 -23.03
N SER A 103 -3.28 1.90 -22.44
CA SER A 103 -4.38 2.74 -22.87
C SER A 103 -4.06 4.22 -22.58
N GLU A 104 -4.31 5.08 -23.54
CA GLU A 104 -4.14 6.54 -23.41
C GLU A 104 -5.29 7.22 -22.63
N LYS A 105 -6.30 6.44 -22.21
CA LYS A 105 -7.44 7.00 -21.48
C LYS A 105 -6.99 7.69 -20.21
N LYS A 106 -7.52 8.88 -19.98
CA LYS A 106 -7.32 9.60 -18.72
C LYS A 106 -7.87 8.77 -17.56
N ILE A 107 -7.05 8.57 -16.54
CA ILE A 107 -7.48 7.92 -15.29
C ILE A 107 -8.43 8.87 -14.55
N LYS A 108 -9.67 8.42 -14.36
CA LYS A 108 -10.71 9.14 -13.61
C LYS A 108 -10.96 8.53 -12.23
N ASN A 109 -10.71 7.24 -12.09
CA ASN A 109 -10.89 6.48 -10.86
C ASN A 109 -9.91 5.30 -10.80
N SER A 110 -9.93 4.53 -9.72
CA SER A 110 -9.03 3.40 -9.50
C SER A 110 -9.17 2.27 -10.54
N LEU A 111 -10.33 2.10 -11.16
CA LEU A 111 -10.57 1.05 -12.16
C LEU A 111 -9.91 1.36 -13.52
N ASP A 112 -9.61 2.63 -13.77
CA ASP A 112 -8.94 3.07 -15.01
C ASP A 112 -7.41 2.88 -14.95
N ARG A 113 -6.85 2.46 -13.81
CA ARG A 113 -5.41 2.23 -13.63
C ARG A 113 -4.93 1.12 -14.56
N LEU A 114 -3.75 1.29 -15.13
CA LEU A 114 -3.14 0.33 -16.08
C LEU A 114 -2.38 -0.80 -15.38
N GLY A 115 -2.54 -0.91 -14.07
CA GLY A 115 -1.93 -1.94 -13.26
C GLY A 115 -1.28 -1.37 -12.00
N TYR A 116 -0.46 -2.18 -11.35
CA TYR A 116 0.27 -1.80 -10.14
C TYR A 116 1.57 -2.61 -9.99
N ILE A 117 2.49 -2.07 -9.20
CA ILE A 117 3.68 -2.75 -8.70
C ILE A 117 3.70 -2.55 -7.18
N ILE A 118 3.71 -3.65 -6.42
CA ILE A 118 3.92 -3.63 -4.97
C ILE A 118 5.38 -3.96 -4.71
N LEU A 119 6.03 -3.09 -3.95
CA LEU A 119 7.45 -3.15 -3.61
C LEU A 119 7.63 -3.44 -2.13
N GLN A 120 8.69 -4.16 -1.79
CA GLN A 120 9.20 -4.32 -0.44
C GLN A 120 10.72 -4.20 -0.47
N THR A 121 11.28 -3.41 0.44
CA THR A 121 12.73 -3.25 0.63
C THR A 121 13.09 -3.25 2.11
N ASP A 122 14.37 -3.42 2.42
CA ASP A 122 14.86 -3.35 3.79
C ASP A 122 15.12 -1.89 4.24
N SER A 123 15.23 -0.94 3.29
CA SER A 123 15.49 0.47 3.60
C SER A 123 14.57 1.42 2.83
N MET A 124 14.30 2.58 3.44
CA MET A 124 13.53 3.65 2.80
C MET A 124 14.31 4.29 1.65
N GLU A 125 15.64 4.38 1.75
CA GLU A 125 16.50 4.94 0.71
C GLU A 125 16.40 4.13 -0.59
N GLU A 126 16.45 2.80 -0.48
CA GLU A 126 16.28 1.90 -1.62
C GLU A 126 14.88 2.06 -2.23
N LEU A 127 13.84 2.05 -1.40
CA LEU A 127 12.46 2.21 -1.85
C LEU A 127 12.26 3.52 -2.60
N GLU A 128 12.72 4.65 -2.05
CA GLU A 128 12.64 5.95 -2.70
C GLU A 128 13.41 6.01 -4.02
N SER A 129 14.59 5.39 -4.07
CA SER A 129 15.40 5.31 -5.29
C SER A 129 14.64 4.58 -6.41
N ILE A 130 13.96 3.47 -6.07
CA ILE A 130 13.11 2.75 -7.03
C ILE A 130 11.92 3.61 -7.46
N LEU A 131 11.21 4.20 -6.50
CA LEU A 131 10.03 5.02 -6.80
C LEU A 131 10.35 6.21 -7.69
N ARG A 132 11.53 6.85 -7.54
CA ARG A 132 11.99 7.92 -8.44
C ARG A 132 12.22 7.45 -9.88
N THR A 133 12.58 6.18 -10.05
CA THR A 133 12.81 5.59 -11.38
C THR A 133 11.50 5.31 -12.12
N ILE A 134 10.45 4.89 -11.40
CA ILE A 134 9.19 4.40 -11.97
C ILE A 134 8.01 5.38 -11.87
N LYS A 135 8.21 6.55 -11.27
CA LYS A 135 7.19 7.61 -11.17
C LYS A 135 6.88 8.33 -12.46
#